data_d520b0e4d8c7b3f7d6b1e5ce82ea4c0c
#
_entry.id   d520b0e4d8c7b3f7d6b1e5ce82ea4c0c
#
_cell.length_a   1.000
_cell.length_b   1.000
_cell.length_c   1.000
_cell.angle_alpha   90.00
_cell.angle_beta   90.00
_cell.angle_gamma   90.00
#
_symmetry.space_group_name_H-M   'P 1'
#
loop_
_entity.id
_entity.type
_entity.pdbx_description
1 polymer ?
#
loop_
_entity_poly.entity_id
_entity_poly.type
_entity_poly.pdbx_seq_one_letter_code
_entity_poly.pdbx_strand_id
1 'polypeptide(L)'
;MGWWDDEEEPFQEQWDKMEAALKDVSGNVWIMGDFNNPAQVRNEGYDYVRKFGWNDSYYMAAVKDEGYTVEGVIDGWRDKGVQEAGMRIDLIWTKEAADVKSSCVICNGKNYPIVSDHYGVMIVVEGEEKHE
;
A
#
# COMPACT_ATOMS: atom_id res chain seq x y z
N MET A 1 6.06 7.38 -3.62
CA MET A 1 5.36 7.77 -4.88
C MET A 1 4.79 9.17 -4.75
N GLY A 2 4.64 9.87 -5.85
CA GLY A 2 3.98 11.16 -5.87
C GLY A 2 2.47 11.04 -5.75
N TRP A 3 1.82 12.18 -5.57
CA TRP A 3 0.36 12.27 -5.59
C TRP A 3 -0.17 12.02 -6.99
N TRP A 4 -1.45 11.65 -7.10
CA TRP A 4 -2.08 11.37 -8.39
C TRP A 4 -2.01 12.58 -9.35
N ASP A 5 -2.24 13.75 -8.81
CA ASP A 5 -2.30 15.01 -9.57
C ASP A 5 -1.06 15.91 -9.36
N ASP A 6 0.05 15.33 -8.92
CA ASP A 6 1.30 16.07 -8.77
C ASP A 6 1.83 16.51 -10.14
N GLU A 7 2.21 17.76 -10.27
CA GLU A 7 2.68 18.31 -11.56
C GLU A 7 4.14 17.96 -11.85
N GLU A 8 4.97 17.83 -10.80
CA GLU A 8 6.40 17.57 -10.96
C GLU A 8 6.70 16.08 -11.04
N GLU A 9 6.05 15.31 -10.18
CA GLU A 9 6.27 13.86 -10.07
C GLU A 9 4.93 13.12 -10.02
N PRO A 10 4.18 13.13 -11.13
CA PRO A 10 2.86 12.49 -11.14
C PRO A 10 2.97 10.99 -10.94
N PHE A 11 2.07 10.46 -10.15
CA PHE A 11 2.03 9.05 -9.80
C PHE A 11 2.05 8.14 -11.04
N GLN A 12 1.27 8.48 -12.05
CA GLN A 12 1.15 7.68 -13.26
C GLN A 12 2.49 7.46 -13.94
N GLU A 13 3.28 8.52 -14.09
CA GLU A 13 4.60 8.40 -14.74
C GLU A 13 5.54 7.54 -13.91
N GLN A 14 5.53 7.71 -12.60
CA GLN A 14 6.37 6.92 -11.71
C GLN A 14 5.99 5.44 -11.76
N TRP A 15 4.71 5.16 -11.69
CA TRP A 15 4.23 3.79 -11.75
C TRP A 15 4.52 3.14 -13.11
N ASP A 16 4.31 3.86 -14.20
CA ASP A 16 4.57 3.33 -15.55
C ASP A 16 6.03 2.91 -15.72
N LYS A 17 6.95 3.68 -15.17
CA LYS A 17 8.37 3.33 -15.18
C LYS A 17 8.64 2.08 -14.37
N MET A 18 8.05 1.97 -13.20
CA MET A 18 8.21 0.80 -12.34
C MET A 18 7.63 -0.44 -12.99
N GLU A 19 6.42 -0.34 -13.53
CA GLU A 19 5.75 -1.46 -14.19
C GLU A 19 6.56 -1.95 -15.39
N ALA A 20 7.08 -1.03 -16.20
CA ALA A 20 7.93 -1.39 -17.33
C ALA A 20 9.20 -2.13 -16.90
N ALA A 21 9.76 -1.76 -15.77
CA ALA A 21 10.96 -2.40 -15.24
C ALA A 21 10.68 -3.80 -14.66
N LEU A 22 9.48 -4.03 -14.14
CA LEU A 22 9.15 -5.23 -13.39
C LEU A 22 8.34 -6.27 -14.17
N LYS A 23 7.74 -5.89 -15.28
CA LYS A 23 6.81 -6.78 -16.02
C LYS A 23 7.45 -8.09 -16.46
N ASP A 24 8.74 -8.08 -16.78
CA ASP A 24 9.46 -9.26 -17.28
C ASP A 24 10.25 -9.99 -16.19
N VAL A 25 10.15 -9.54 -14.95
CA VAL A 25 10.82 -10.22 -13.83
C VAL A 25 10.07 -11.52 -13.54
N SER A 26 10.80 -12.64 -13.55
CA SER A 26 10.23 -13.95 -13.23
C SER A 26 10.09 -14.12 -11.72
N GLY A 27 9.11 -14.94 -11.31
CA GLY A 27 8.80 -15.16 -9.91
C GLY A 27 7.92 -14.06 -9.34
N ASN A 28 7.64 -14.15 -8.06
CA ASN A 28 6.80 -13.15 -7.42
C ASN A 28 7.62 -11.91 -7.04
N VAL A 29 6.99 -10.75 -7.11
CA VAL A 29 7.59 -9.48 -6.76
C VAL A 29 6.70 -8.78 -5.73
N TRP A 30 7.30 -8.24 -4.70
CA TRP A 30 6.63 -7.44 -3.68
C TRP A 30 7.09 -6.00 -3.78
N ILE A 31 6.15 -5.07 -3.79
CA ILE A 31 6.42 -3.64 -3.76
C ILE A 31 5.77 -3.07 -2.53
N MET A 32 6.52 -2.32 -1.73
CA MET A 32 6.00 -1.77 -0.48
C MET A 32 6.53 -0.37 -0.23
N GLY A 33 5.71 0.45 0.37
CA GLY A 33 6.08 1.82 0.72
C GLY A 33 4.90 2.77 0.74
N ASP A 34 5.22 4.05 0.79
CA ASP A 34 4.24 5.12 0.75
C ASP A 34 3.85 5.41 -0.70
N PHE A 35 2.61 5.11 -1.05
CA PHE A 35 2.10 5.31 -2.39
C PHE A 35 1.40 6.66 -2.58
N ASN A 36 1.20 7.43 -1.49
CA ASN A 36 0.54 8.74 -1.53
C ASN A 36 -0.81 8.74 -2.26
N ASN A 37 -1.44 7.59 -2.39
CA ASN A 37 -2.73 7.43 -3.06
C ASN A 37 -3.59 6.51 -2.19
N PRO A 38 -4.59 7.07 -1.49
CA PRO A 38 -5.39 6.27 -0.57
C PRO A 38 -6.12 5.13 -1.25
N ALA A 39 -6.11 3.98 -0.61
CA ALA A 39 -6.83 2.81 -1.11
C ALA A 39 -8.35 3.04 -1.22
N GLN A 40 -8.87 4.01 -0.47
CA GLN A 40 -10.30 4.34 -0.47
C GLN A 40 -10.72 5.19 -1.67
N VAL A 41 -9.78 5.80 -2.37
CA VAL A 41 -10.10 6.71 -3.48
C VAL A 41 -10.16 5.93 -4.78
N ARG A 42 -11.29 6.08 -5.47
CA ARG A 42 -11.51 5.40 -6.76
C ARG A 42 -10.96 6.20 -7.93
N ASN A 43 -10.54 5.49 -8.97
CA ASN A 43 -10.09 6.04 -10.25
C ASN A 43 -8.81 6.89 -10.14
N GLU A 44 -8.01 6.65 -9.11
CA GLU A 44 -6.70 7.26 -8.93
C GLU A 44 -5.64 6.18 -8.75
N GLY A 45 -4.58 6.47 -8.01
CA GLY A 45 -3.40 5.61 -7.95
C GLY A 45 -3.65 4.17 -7.53
N TYR A 46 -4.49 3.96 -6.53
CA TYR A 46 -4.79 2.59 -6.08
C TYR A 46 -5.42 1.76 -7.20
N ASP A 47 -6.44 2.29 -7.85
CA ASP A 47 -7.10 1.59 -8.95
C ASP A 47 -6.18 1.43 -10.15
N TYR A 48 -5.31 2.41 -10.38
CA TYR A 48 -4.34 2.35 -11.47
C TYR A 48 -3.37 1.18 -11.31
N VAL A 49 -2.84 0.97 -10.11
CA VAL A 49 -1.95 -0.17 -9.83
C VAL A 49 -2.69 -1.50 -10.00
N ARG A 50 -3.91 -1.58 -9.47
CA ARG A 50 -4.73 -2.80 -9.61
C ARG A 50 -5.03 -3.16 -11.06
N LYS A 51 -5.19 -2.17 -11.89
CA LYS A 51 -5.44 -2.35 -13.33
C LYS A 51 -4.34 -3.15 -14.03
N PHE A 52 -3.10 -3.06 -13.54
CA PHE A 52 -1.97 -3.84 -14.07
C PHE A 52 -1.89 -5.26 -13.52
N GLY A 53 -2.84 -5.65 -12.66
CA GLY A 53 -2.88 -7.01 -12.13
C GLY A 53 -2.20 -7.21 -10.79
N TRP A 54 -1.72 -6.15 -10.15
CA TRP A 54 -1.11 -6.25 -8.83
C TRP A 54 -2.17 -6.49 -7.76
N ASN A 55 -1.80 -7.23 -6.74
CA ASN A 55 -2.68 -7.64 -5.66
C ASN A 55 -2.33 -6.89 -4.38
N ASP A 56 -3.34 -6.30 -3.75
CA ASP A 56 -3.19 -5.61 -2.47
C ASP A 56 -3.19 -6.65 -1.34
N SER A 57 -2.08 -6.74 -0.62
CA SER A 57 -1.94 -7.72 0.45
C SER A 57 -2.96 -7.54 1.58
N TYR A 58 -3.35 -6.31 1.87
CA TYR A 58 -4.40 -6.03 2.86
C TYR A 58 -5.73 -6.65 2.44
N TYR A 59 -6.08 -6.50 1.18
CA TYR A 59 -7.32 -7.04 0.65
C TYR A 59 -7.35 -8.57 0.70
N MET A 60 -6.21 -9.21 0.44
CA MET A 60 -6.08 -10.67 0.48
C MET A 60 -6.05 -11.24 1.90
N ALA A 61 -5.73 -10.43 2.91
CA ALA A 61 -5.52 -10.93 4.27
C ALA A 61 -6.80 -11.53 4.86
N ALA A 62 -6.67 -12.72 5.43
CA ALA A 62 -7.77 -13.40 6.10
C ALA A 62 -8.19 -12.68 7.38
N VAL A 63 -7.22 -12.12 8.10
CA VAL A 63 -7.44 -11.34 9.33
C VAL A 63 -6.75 -10.00 9.14
N LYS A 64 -7.46 -8.91 9.43
CA LYS A 64 -6.92 -7.57 9.27
C LYS A 64 -7.62 -6.57 10.17
N ASP A 65 -6.90 -5.52 10.53
CA ASP A 65 -7.45 -4.38 11.24
C ASP A 65 -8.02 -3.34 10.24
N GLU A 66 -8.23 -2.11 10.68
CA GLU A 66 -8.77 -1.06 9.82
C GLU A 66 -7.78 -0.59 8.76
N GLY A 67 -6.48 -0.85 8.95
CA GLY A 67 -5.46 -0.62 7.95
C GLY A 67 -4.99 0.82 7.79
N TYR A 68 -5.49 1.76 8.58
CA TYR A 68 -5.11 3.16 8.45
C TYR A 68 -3.64 3.35 8.83
N THR A 69 -2.84 3.83 7.89
CA THR A 69 -1.43 4.09 8.11
C THR A 69 -1.14 5.55 8.43
N VAL A 70 -2.13 6.41 8.21
CA VAL A 70 -2.09 7.82 8.58
C VAL A 70 -3.44 8.19 9.19
N GLU A 71 -3.41 8.83 10.35
CA GLU A 71 -4.60 9.32 11.02
C GLU A 71 -4.45 10.81 11.32
N GLY A 72 -5.58 11.53 11.33
CA GLY A 72 -5.58 12.95 11.57
C GLY A 72 -5.23 13.77 10.32
N VAL A 73 -5.11 15.08 10.52
CA VAL A 73 -4.83 16.00 9.43
C VAL A 73 -3.33 16.13 9.24
N ILE A 74 -2.85 15.84 8.02
CA ILE A 74 -1.46 16.06 7.64
C ILE A 74 -1.40 17.15 6.58
N ASP A 75 -0.28 17.89 6.59
CA ASP A 75 -0.04 18.89 5.54
C ASP A 75 0.01 18.22 4.17
N GLY A 76 -0.66 18.86 3.21
CA GLY A 76 -0.78 18.34 1.86
C GLY A 76 -2.02 17.50 1.60
N TRP A 77 -2.69 17.05 2.67
CA TRP A 77 -3.92 16.25 2.53
C TRP A 77 -5.20 17.02 2.88
N ARG A 78 -5.08 18.26 3.32
CA ARG A 78 -6.21 19.05 3.83
C ARG A 78 -7.37 19.18 2.86
N ASP A 79 -7.08 19.24 1.58
CA ASP A 79 -8.08 19.46 0.54
C ASP A 79 -8.58 18.15 -0.08
N LYS A 80 -8.14 17.01 0.41
CA LYS A 80 -8.51 15.71 -0.18
C LYS A 80 -9.78 15.11 0.41
N GLY A 81 -10.31 15.67 1.49
CA GLY A 81 -11.60 15.24 2.05
C GLY A 81 -11.60 13.92 2.82
N VAL A 82 -10.43 13.38 3.14
CA VAL A 82 -10.33 12.08 3.82
C VAL A 82 -9.62 12.15 5.17
N GLN A 83 -9.33 13.34 5.65
CA GLN A 83 -8.47 13.57 6.82
C GLN A 83 -9.02 13.00 8.12
N GLU A 84 -10.33 13.08 8.32
CA GLU A 84 -10.95 12.65 9.58
C GLU A 84 -11.04 11.14 9.71
N ALA A 85 -11.17 10.44 8.60
CA ALA A 85 -11.40 9.00 8.59
C ALA A 85 -10.11 8.18 8.66
N GLY A 86 -8.95 8.82 8.53
CA GLY A 86 -7.69 8.10 8.34
C GLY A 86 -7.51 7.67 6.89
N MET A 87 -6.30 7.26 6.54
CA MET A 87 -5.96 6.87 5.18
C MET A 87 -5.05 5.65 5.19
N ARG A 88 -5.25 4.78 4.24
CA ARG A 88 -4.34 3.66 3.98
C ARG A 88 -3.55 3.98 2.71
N ILE A 89 -2.35 4.53 2.90
CA ILE A 89 -1.47 4.96 1.80
C ILE A 89 -0.11 4.24 1.78
N ASP A 90 0.24 3.59 2.87
CA ASP A 90 1.43 2.75 2.93
C ASP A 90 0.97 1.32 2.63
N LEU A 91 1.36 0.82 1.47
CA LEU A 91 0.79 -0.38 0.88
C LEU A 91 1.86 -1.42 0.62
N ILE A 92 1.45 -2.68 0.65
CA ILE A 92 2.28 -3.81 0.23
C ILE A 92 1.54 -4.53 -0.89
N TRP A 93 2.12 -4.46 -2.08
CA TRP A 93 1.56 -5.09 -3.27
C TRP A 93 2.36 -6.32 -3.64
N THR A 94 1.70 -7.30 -4.22
CA THR A 94 2.37 -8.49 -4.76
C THR A 94 1.94 -8.73 -6.20
N LYS A 95 2.89 -9.12 -7.04
CA LYS A 95 2.64 -9.40 -8.45
C LYS A 95 1.75 -10.62 -8.63
N GLU A 96 1.99 -11.67 -7.87
CA GLU A 96 1.20 -12.89 -7.86
C GLU A 96 0.35 -12.96 -6.59
N ALA A 97 -0.81 -13.57 -6.66
CA ALA A 97 -1.64 -13.77 -5.48
C ALA A 97 -0.89 -14.62 -4.45
N ALA A 98 -1.04 -14.29 -3.18
CA ALA A 98 -0.38 -14.98 -2.08
C ALA A 98 -1.38 -15.25 -0.96
N ASP A 99 -1.07 -16.25 -0.15
CA ASP A 99 -1.88 -16.58 1.03
C ASP A 99 -1.47 -15.68 2.20
N VAL A 100 -2.11 -14.53 2.28
CA VAL A 100 -1.84 -13.57 3.34
C VAL A 100 -2.71 -13.89 4.53
N LYS A 101 -2.10 -14.32 5.61
CA LYS A 101 -2.83 -14.69 6.84
C LYS A 101 -3.34 -13.48 7.58
N SER A 102 -2.51 -12.45 7.70
CA SER A 102 -2.90 -11.26 8.44
C SER A 102 -2.22 -10.02 7.88
N SER A 103 -2.89 -8.89 8.09
CA SER A 103 -2.33 -7.56 7.85
C SER A 103 -2.70 -6.69 9.03
N CYS A 104 -1.71 -6.05 9.64
CA CYS A 104 -1.96 -5.16 10.76
C CYS A 104 -1.08 -3.92 10.67
N VAL A 105 -1.59 -2.85 11.28
CA VAL A 105 -0.85 -1.61 11.43
C VAL A 105 -0.02 -1.70 12.70
N ILE A 106 1.23 -1.32 12.60
CA ILE A 106 2.16 -1.28 13.73
C ILE A 106 2.71 0.13 13.93
N CYS A 107 3.32 0.39 15.06
CA CYS A 107 3.87 1.71 15.41
C CYS A 107 2.79 2.79 15.41
N ASN A 108 1.59 2.43 15.84
CA ASN A 108 0.41 3.30 15.91
C ASN A 108 0.03 3.65 17.35
N GLY A 109 0.86 3.28 18.32
CA GLY A 109 0.59 3.49 19.75
C GLY A 109 -0.24 2.40 20.41
N LYS A 110 -0.85 1.49 19.63
CA LYS A 110 -1.55 0.30 20.10
C LYS A 110 -0.67 -0.93 19.97
N ASN A 111 -0.08 -1.09 18.79
CA ASN A 111 0.89 -2.12 18.47
C ASN A 111 2.23 -1.42 18.27
N TYR A 112 3.05 -1.40 19.29
CA TYR A 112 4.33 -0.69 19.31
C TYR A 112 4.20 0.84 19.31
N PRO A 113 5.18 1.54 19.87
CA PRO A 113 5.15 3.01 19.98
C PRO A 113 5.12 3.71 18.63
N ILE A 114 4.52 4.91 18.62
CA ILE A 114 4.53 5.78 17.44
C ILE A 114 5.95 6.30 17.21
N VAL A 115 6.43 6.19 15.97
CA VAL A 115 7.77 6.65 15.58
C VAL A 115 7.75 7.66 14.43
N SER A 116 6.59 7.85 13.78
CA SER A 116 6.44 8.70 12.59
C SER A 116 4.99 9.14 12.47
N ASP A 117 4.73 10.11 11.62
CA ASP A 117 3.37 10.50 11.23
C ASP A 117 2.73 9.46 10.29
N HIS A 118 3.54 8.54 9.75
CA HIS A 118 3.06 7.31 9.12
C HIS A 118 3.25 6.15 10.08
N TYR A 119 2.28 5.25 10.10
CA TYR A 119 2.39 3.99 10.83
C TYR A 119 2.99 2.92 9.93
N GLY A 120 3.49 1.85 10.53
CA GLY A 120 4.00 0.72 9.78
C GLY A 120 2.91 -0.27 9.41
N VAL A 121 3.20 -1.11 8.44
CA VAL A 121 2.33 -2.22 8.04
C VAL A 121 3.11 -3.52 8.19
N MET A 122 2.48 -4.50 8.83
CA MET A 122 3.04 -5.83 8.95
C MET A 122 2.06 -6.85 8.38
N ILE A 123 2.56 -7.69 7.49
CA ILE A 123 1.77 -8.82 6.99
C ILE A 123 2.44 -10.12 7.36
N VAL A 124 1.61 -11.16 7.50
CA VAL A 124 2.08 -12.53 7.68
C VAL A 124 1.59 -13.34 6.49
N VAL A 125 2.51 -13.96 5.80
CA VAL A 125 2.24 -14.75 4.60
C VAL A 125 2.62 -16.18 4.87
N GLU A 126 1.79 -17.12 4.45
CA GLU A 126 2.14 -18.53 4.50
C GLU A 126 3.08 -18.87 3.37
N GLY A 127 4.29 -19.31 3.73
CA GLY A 127 5.26 -19.75 2.77
C GLY A 127 5.03 -21.19 2.36
N GLU A 128 5.45 -21.54 1.16
CA GLU A 128 5.49 -22.94 0.74
C GLU A 128 6.60 -23.66 1.49
N GLU A 129 6.28 -24.83 2.06
CA GLU A 129 7.31 -25.70 2.59
C GLU A 129 8.16 -26.23 1.44
N LYS A 130 9.44 -25.94 1.50
CA LYS A 130 10.39 -26.57 0.60
C LYS A 130 10.84 -27.88 1.21
N HIS A 131 10.39 -28.96 0.65
CA HIS A 131 10.89 -30.29 0.97
C HIS A 131 12.13 -30.54 0.12
N GLU A 132 13.25 -30.59 0.75
CA GLU A 132 14.49 -31.00 0.10
C GLU A 132 14.84 -32.43 0.47
#